data_3d5293a586ef14b2efb3e3fd108a1ad7
#
_entry.id   3d5293a586ef14b2efb3e3fd108a1ad7
#
_cell.length_a   1.000
_cell.length_b   1.000
_cell.length_c   1.000
_cell.angle_alpha   90.00
_cell.angle_beta   90.00
_cell.angle_gamma   90.00
#
_symmetry.space_group_name_H-M   'P 1'
#
loop_
_entity.id
_entity.type
_entity.pdbx_description
1 polymer ?
#
loop_
_entity_poly.entity_id
_entity_poly.type
_entity_poly.pdbx_seq_one_letter_code
_entity_poly.pdbx_strand_id
1 'polypeptide(L)'
;MTTAAATPSAALPIRPLAPGDLEAVVAIDAALGRRSRRAYIERRLAAALREPRLHAQFCATDGDALAGYVLARVLEGEFGRSAPALRLELVGVRPERQQHGVGRALLDALAAWGQRHGANELRTSAAWNDHALLAWFDAMGFRLAAGLIVDRAVGDDADDERREDPQDAPGDTHGEVDYGLQADNTAALLARDRADVRTMSRADLADIVRVDRRVTGRDRSAYIDHKLAEAMDDAAIRVSLTARLDGQVVGFLMARADLGDYGRIDPVAVLDTIAVDPAWGHRGVGAALFSQLGINLRALRIERIETIVAPQDFGLLGFLYARGFAPSQRLAFVRGG
;
A
#
# COMPACT_ATOMS: atom_id res chain seq x y z
N MET A 1 -10.40 54.47 -9.75
CA MET A 1 -9.61 53.23 -9.86
C MET A 1 -10.59 52.08 -10.05
N THR A 2 -10.77 51.62 -11.27
CA THR A 2 -11.77 50.62 -11.66
C THR A 2 -11.10 49.23 -11.43
N THR A 3 -11.61 48.49 -10.47
CA THR A 3 -11.19 47.10 -10.21
C THR A 3 -11.71 46.27 -11.38
N ALA A 4 -10.79 45.79 -12.22
CA ALA A 4 -11.12 44.84 -13.27
C ALA A 4 -11.55 43.51 -12.59
N ALA A 5 -12.82 43.18 -12.76
CA ALA A 5 -13.38 41.90 -12.36
C ALA A 5 -12.64 40.83 -13.17
N ALA A 6 -11.92 39.94 -12.48
CA ALA A 6 -11.31 38.77 -13.10
C ALA A 6 -12.42 37.93 -13.73
N THR A 7 -12.40 37.81 -15.03
CA THR A 7 -13.27 36.90 -15.79
C THR A 7 -13.10 35.49 -15.24
N PRO A 8 -14.17 34.77 -14.85
CA PRO A 8 -14.02 33.38 -14.39
C PRO A 8 -13.37 32.56 -15.53
N SER A 9 -12.21 31.97 -15.25
CA SER A 9 -11.54 31.07 -16.17
C SER A 9 -12.53 29.95 -16.50
N ALA A 10 -12.86 29.81 -17.78
CA ALA A 10 -13.73 28.72 -18.23
C ALA A 10 -13.19 27.39 -17.73
N ALA A 11 -14.06 26.58 -17.10
CA ALA A 11 -13.66 25.27 -16.61
C ALA A 11 -13.12 24.42 -17.75
N LEU A 12 -11.90 23.91 -17.61
CA LEU A 12 -11.28 23.06 -18.63
C LEU A 12 -12.04 21.75 -18.76
N PRO A 13 -12.22 21.22 -19.99
CA PRO A 13 -12.83 19.90 -20.20
C PRO A 13 -12.06 18.80 -19.46
N ILE A 14 -12.80 17.92 -18.78
CA ILE A 14 -12.25 16.73 -18.13
C ILE A 14 -12.70 15.50 -18.90
N ARG A 15 -11.75 14.64 -19.24
CA ARG A 15 -12.02 13.36 -19.90
C ARG A 15 -11.17 12.23 -19.32
N PRO A 16 -11.55 10.96 -19.53
CA PRO A 16 -10.67 9.84 -19.23
C PRO A 16 -9.34 9.95 -19.98
N LEU A 17 -8.27 9.47 -19.33
CA LEU A 17 -6.97 9.32 -20.00
C LEU A 17 -7.04 8.22 -21.06
N ALA A 18 -6.39 8.44 -22.18
CA ALA A 18 -6.23 7.48 -23.27
C ALA A 18 -4.76 7.03 -23.36
N PRO A 19 -4.46 5.90 -24.01
CA PRO A 19 -3.08 5.43 -24.20
C PRO A 19 -2.16 6.47 -24.86
N GLY A 20 -2.70 7.27 -25.78
CA GLY A 20 -1.96 8.33 -26.47
C GLY A 20 -1.55 9.51 -25.57
N ASP A 21 -2.09 9.61 -24.36
CA ASP A 21 -1.77 10.68 -23.41
C ASP A 21 -0.47 10.41 -22.62
N LEU A 22 0.11 9.21 -22.71
CA LEU A 22 1.26 8.79 -21.90
C LEU A 22 2.40 9.82 -21.92
N GLU A 23 2.80 10.27 -23.10
CA GLU A 23 3.92 11.22 -23.23
C GLU A 23 3.63 12.57 -22.58
N ALA A 24 2.40 13.06 -22.70
CA ALA A 24 1.98 14.30 -22.10
C ALA A 24 1.91 14.20 -20.57
N VAL A 25 1.40 13.08 -20.03
CA VAL A 25 1.38 12.78 -18.59
C VAL A 25 2.81 12.71 -18.04
N VAL A 26 3.70 11.98 -18.71
CA VAL A 26 5.11 11.86 -18.31
C VAL A 26 5.81 13.22 -18.35
N ALA A 27 5.53 14.06 -19.34
CA ALA A 27 6.10 15.40 -19.44
C ALA A 27 5.65 16.31 -18.28
N ILE A 28 4.36 16.29 -17.93
CA ILE A 28 3.84 17.04 -16.75
C ILE A 28 4.48 16.52 -15.47
N ASP A 29 4.55 15.20 -15.30
CA ASP A 29 5.15 14.58 -14.12
C ASP A 29 6.63 14.96 -13.95
N ALA A 30 7.40 14.91 -15.04
CA ALA A 30 8.81 15.30 -15.05
C ALA A 30 9.01 16.79 -14.73
N ALA A 31 8.10 17.67 -15.15
CA ALA A 31 8.15 19.10 -14.84
C ALA A 31 7.89 19.40 -13.35
N LEU A 32 7.16 18.51 -12.67
CA LEU A 32 6.82 18.65 -11.24
C LEU A 32 7.81 17.91 -10.32
N GLY A 33 8.41 16.84 -10.81
CA GLY A 33 9.31 15.96 -10.07
C GLY A 33 10.74 16.02 -10.57
N ARG A 34 11.69 15.62 -9.72
CA ARG A 34 13.11 15.57 -10.09
C ARG A 34 13.52 14.30 -10.81
N ARG A 35 12.66 13.27 -10.86
CA ARG A 35 12.94 11.97 -11.48
C ARG A 35 11.74 11.51 -12.30
N SER A 36 12.02 10.83 -13.41
CA SER A 36 10.99 10.28 -14.29
C SER A 36 10.34 9.06 -13.65
N ARG A 37 9.00 9.05 -13.58
CA ARG A 37 8.17 7.92 -13.16
C ARG A 37 7.49 7.23 -14.35
N ARG A 38 8.09 7.32 -15.54
CA ARG A 38 7.54 6.81 -16.79
C ARG A 38 7.01 5.37 -16.67
N ALA A 39 7.86 4.46 -16.20
CA ALA A 39 7.49 3.04 -16.09
C ALA A 39 6.30 2.80 -15.14
N TYR A 40 6.18 3.61 -14.09
CA TYR A 40 5.02 3.55 -13.19
C TYR A 40 3.75 4.05 -13.88
N ILE A 41 3.80 5.22 -14.52
CA ILE A 41 2.67 5.82 -15.23
C ILE A 41 2.17 4.89 -16.34
N GLU A 42 3.09 4.34 -17.14
CA GLU A 42 2.78 3.40 -18.22
C GLU A 42 2.03 2.16 -17.72
N ARG A 43 2.52 1.55 -16.63
CA ARG A 43 1.82 0.40 -16.01
C ARG A 43 0.43 0.77 -15.49
N ARG A 44 0.29 1.96 -14.90
CA ARG A 44 -1.02 2.42 -14.38
C ARG A 44 -2.02 2.68 -15.49
N LEU A 45 -1.60 3.29 -16.58
CA LEU A 45 -2.44 3.48 -17.77
C LEU A 45 -2.85 2.13 -18.38
N ALA A 46 -1.90 1.20 -18.51
CA ALA A 46 -2.19 -0.15 -18.99
C ALA A 46 -3.16 -0.91 -18.08
N ALA A 47 -2.98 -0.82 -16.75
CA ALA A 47 -3.88 -1.45 -15.79
C ALA A 47 -5.32 -0.91 -15.90
N ALA A 48 -5.49 0.40 -16.09
CA ALA A 48 -6.80 1.00 -16.25
C ALA A 48 -7.54 0.53 -17.51
N LEU A 49 -6.82 0.20 -18.56
CA LEU A 49 -7.42 -0.38 -19.77
C LEU A 49 -7.88 -1.82 -19.57
N ARG A 50 -7.14 -2.59 -18.78
CA ARG A 50 -7.51 -3.98 -18.45
C ARG A 50 -8.67 -4.06 -17.47
N GLU A 51 -8.65 -3.17 -16.46
CA GLU A 51 -9.58 -3.19 -15.33
C GLU A 51 -10.19 -1.81 -15.06
N PRO A 52 -11.04 -1.29 -15.98
CA PRO A 52 -11.56 0.07 -15.88
C PRO A 52 -12.47 0.31 -14.68
N ARG A 53 -12.98 -0.77 -14.03
CA ARG A 53 -13.78 -0.66 -12.80
C ARG A 53 -12.94 -0.38 -11.56
N LEU A 54 -11.66 -0.65 -11.61
CA LEU A 54 -10.74 -0.50 -10.47
C LEU A 54 -9.85 0.72 -10.56
N HIS A 55 -9.81 1.36 -11.73
CA HIS A 55 -8.94 2.50 -12.00
C HIS A 55 -9.73 3.69 -12.51
N ALA A 56 -9.60 4.81 -11.82
CA ALA A 56 -10.14 6.09 -12.24
C ALA A 56 -9.00 7.01 -12.68
N GLN A 57 -8.97 7.38 -13.96
CA GLN A 57 -7.88 8.15 -14.56
C GLN A 57 -8.46 9.22 -15.47
N PHE A 58 -8.14 10.49 -15.15
CA PHE A 58 -8.67 11.64 -15.88
C PHE A 58 -7.58 12.63 -16.24
N CYS A 59 -7.82 13.39 -17.30
CA CYS A 59 -7.04 14.57 -17.64
C CYS A 59 -7.93 15.78 -17.84
N ALA A 60 -7.38 16.96 -17.58
CA ALA A 60 -7.90 18.25 -17.98
C ALA A 60 -7.22 18.68 -19.27
N THR A 61 -7.98 19.14 -20.26
CA THR A 61 -7.45 19.58 -21.56
C THR A 61 -7.61 21.09 -21.74
N ASP A 62 -6.62 21.69 -22.40
CA ASP A 62 -6.59 23.10 -22.80
C ASP A 62 -6.28 23.13 -24.31
N GLY A 63 -7.34 23.19 -25.11
CA GLY A 63 -7.27 22.87 -26.52
C GLY A 63 -6.80 21.42 -26.73
N ASP A 64 -5.78 21.21 -27.55
CA ASP A 64 -5.20 19.89 -27.82
C ASP A 64 -4.17 19.45 -26.77
N ALA A 65 -3.82 20.30 -25.83
CA ALA A 65 -2.79 20.02 -24.81
C ALA A 65 -3.38 19.59 -23.48
N LEU A 66 -2.70 18.67 -22.75
CA LEU A 66 -3.05 18.36 -21.37
C LEU A 66 -2.63 19.51 -20.45
N ALA A 67 -3.57 19.99 -19.64
CA ALA A 67 -3.32 20.95 -18.55
C ALA A 67 -2.98 20.26 -17.23
N GLY A 68 -3.47 19.04 -17.04
CA GLY A 68 -3.20 18.24 -15.84
C GLY A 68 -3.79 16.84 -15.94
N TYR A 69 -3.44 15.98 -14.99
CA TYR A 69 -3.90 14.60 -14.91
C TYR A 69 -4.09 14.13 -13.47
N VAL A 70 -4.85 13.07 -13.30
CA VAL A 70 -5.03 12.37 -12.02
C VAL A 70 -5.14 10.88 -12.24
N LEU A 71 -4.47 10.10 -11.38
CA LEU A 71 -4.54 8.64 -11.34
C LEU A 71 -5.02 8.20 -9.98
N ALA A 72 -6.01 7.32 -9.96
CA ALA A 72 -6.52 6.70 -8.74
C ALA A 72 -6.96 5.26 -8.99
N ARG A 73 -7.02 4.47 -7.91
CA ARG A 73 -7.54 3.11 -7.94
C ARG A 73 -8.50 2.84 -6.79
N VAL A 74 -9.37 1.87 -6.96
CA VAL A 74 -10.26 1.39 -5.91
C VAL A 74 -9.47 0.58 -4.88
N LEU A 75 -9.71 0.85 -3.60
CA LEU A 75 -9.33 0.02 -2.47
C LEU A 75 -10.59 -0.72 -2.00
N GLU A 76 -10.53 -2.05 -1.89
CA GLU A 76 -11.74 -2.86 -1.68
C GLU A 76 -11.82 -3.55 -0.32
N GLY A 77 -10.76 -3.61 0.45
CA GLY A 77 -10.84 -4.36 1.70
C GLY A 77 -9.54 -4.60 2.43
N GLU A 78 -8.53 -3.80 2.16
CA GLU A 78 -7.24 -3.86 2.85
C GLU A 78 -7.43 -3.76 4.37
N PHE A 79 -6.82 -4.66 5.11
CA PHE A 79 -6.90 -4.77 6.58
C PHE A 79 -8.34 -4.66 7.16
N GLY A 80 -9.26 -5.44 6.58
CA GLY A 80 -10.62 -5.58 7.11
C GLY A 80 -11.52 -4.36 6.89
N ARG A 81 -11.15 -3.41 6.04
CA ARG A 81 -12.05 -2.33 5.63
C ARG A 81 -13.27 -2.91 4.93
N SER A 82 -14.42 -2.36 5.24
CA SER A 82 -15.71 -2.85 4.72
C SER A 82 -16.27 -2.01 3.59
N ALA A 83 -15.79 -0.79 3.41
CA ALA A 83 -16.27 0.13 2.39
C ALA A 83 -15.18 0.42 1.36
N PRO A 84 -15.49 0.37 0.06
CA PRO A 84 -14.58 0.77 -0.99
C PRO A 84 -14.18 2.25 -0.84
N ALA A 85 -12.95 2.56 -1.22
CA ALA A 85 -12.44 3.93 -1.28
C ALA A 85 -11.59 4.09 -2.53
N LEU A 86 -11.41 5.32 -3.02
CA LEU A 86 -10.44 5.63 -4.05
C LEU A 86 -9.10 6.01 -3.41
N ARG A 87 -8.04 5.34 -3.79
CA ARG A 87 -6.68 5.77 -3.49
C ARG A 87 -6.21 6.69 -4.59
N LEU A 88 -6.01 7.95 -4.25
CA LEU A 88 -5.35 8.92 -5.12
C LEU A 88 -3.85 8.58 -5.17
N GLU A 89 -3.36 8.19 -6.33
CA GLU A 89 -1.99 7.74 -6.54
C GLU A 89 -1.10 8.86 -7.07
N LEU A 90 -1.57 9.58 -8.07
CA LEU A 90 -0.88 10.72 -8.66
C LEU A 90 -1.85 11.82 -9.05
N VAL A 91 -1.40 13.06 -8.94
CA VAL A 91 -2.01 14.22 -9.55
C VAL A 91 -0.90 15.17 -10.00
N GLY A 92 -1.03 15.68 -11.21
CA GLY A 92 -0.11 16.65 -11.77
C GLY A 92 -0.85 17.73 -12.54
N VAL A 93 -0.44 18.98 -12.35
CA VAL A 93 -0.96 20.13 -13.11
C VAL A 93 0.25 20.85 -13.68
N ARG A 94 0.20 21.13 -14.97
CA ARG A 94 1.24 21.90 -15.68
C ARG A 94 1.53 23.20 -14.92
N PRO A 95 2.80 23.60 -14.69
CA PRO A 95 3.14 24.77 -13.89
C PRO A 95 2.37 26.02 -14.28
N GLU A 96 2.19 26.28 -15.56
CA GLU A 96 1.51 27.46 -16.10
C GLU A 96 -0.01 27.42 -15.87
N ARG A 97 -0.56 26.28 -15.49
CA ARG A 97 -1.99 26.05 -15.23
C ARG A 97 -2.28 25.77 -13.75
N GLN A 98 -1.28 25.85 -12.89
CA GLN A 98 -1.49 25.80 -11.45
C GLN A 98 -2.24 27.03 -10.96
N GLN A 99 -2.91 26.92 -9.81
CA GLN A 99 -3.74 27.98 -9.21
C GLN A 99 -4.96 28.43 -10.04
N HIS A 100 -5.27 27.75 -11.14
CA HIS A 100 -6.43 28.01 -12.01
C HIS A 100 -7.57 27.01 -11.82
N GLY A 101 -7.61 26.29 -10.68
CA GLY A 101 -8.68 25.34 -10.36
C GLY A 101 -8.57 23.95 -11.00
N VAL A 102 -7.57 23.70 -11.86
CA VAL A 102 -7.42 22.43 -12.59
C VAL A 102 -7.34 21.23 -11.64
N GLY A 103 -6.53 21.31 -10.59
CA GLY A 103 -6.40 20.24 -9.61
C GLY A 103 -7.71 19.92 -8.87
N ARG A 104 -8.50 20.95 -8.54
CA ARG A 104 -9.83 20.80 -7.94
C ARG A 104 -10.78 20.08 -8.88
N ALA A 105 -10.86 20.52 -10.14
CA ALA A 105 -11.73 19.92 -11.15
C ALA A 105 -11.40 18.43 -11.38
N LEU A 106 -10.12 18.07 -11.40
CA LEU A 106 -9.67 16.68 -11.50
C LEU A 106 -10.10 15.83 -10.29
N LEU A 107 -9.96 16.37 -9.06
CA LEU A 107 -10.41 15.68 -7.85
C LEU A 107 -11.92 15.54 -7.76
N ASP A 108 -12.66 16.56 -8.22
CA ASP A 108 -14.12 16.51 -8.25
C ASP A 108 -14.62 15.49 -9.27
N ALA A 109 -13.95 15.36 -10.42
CA ALA A 109 -14.22 14.28 -11.39
C ALA A 109 -13.96 12.89 -10.78
N LEU A 110 -12.86 12.73 -10.00
CA LEU A 110 -12.60 11.49 -9.27
C LEU A 110 -13.69 11.20 -8.23
N ALA A 111 -14.09 12.18 -7.44
CA ALA A 111 -15.14 12.01 -6.43
C ALA A 111 -16.46 11.58 -7.08
N ALA A 112 -16.85 12.23 -8.18
CA ALA A 112 -18.04 11.88 -8.93
C ALA A 112 -17.97 10.47 -9.53
N TRP A 113 -16.80 10.05 -10.00
CA TRP A 113 -16.59 8.67 -10.46
C TRP A 113 -16.69 7.68 -9.29
N GLY A 114 -16.05 7.99 -8.16
CA GLY A 114 -16.08 7.17 -6.95
C GLY A 114 -17.49 6.92 -6.45
N GLN A 115 -18.32 7.96 -6.33
CA GLN A 115 -19.72 7.86 -5.90
C GLN A 115 -20.51 6.88 -6.78
N ARG A 116 -20.33 6.94 -8.11
CA ARG A 116 -20.99 6.01 -9.04
C ARG A 116 -20.52 4.55 -8.90
N HIS A 117 -19.34 4.32 -8.31
CA HIS A 117 -18.75 3.00 -8.10
C HIS A 117 -18.76 2.57 -6.62
N GLY A 118 -19.51 3.28 -5.75
CA GLY A 118 -19.64 2.95 -4.34
C GLY A 118 -18.44 3.34 -3.47
N ALA A 119 -17.46 4.07 -4.01
CA ALA A 119 -16.28 4.56 -3.30
C ALA A 119 -16.48 6.03 -2.94
N ASN A 120 -16.95 6.30 -1.71
CA ASN A 120 -17.34 7.64 -1.25
C ASN A 120 -16.20 8.42 -0.58
N GLU A 121 -14.99 7.89 -0.57
CA GLU A 121 -13.83 8.54 0.03
C GLU A 121 -12.64 8.52 -0.94
N LEU A 122 -11.94 9.64 -1.01
CA LEU A 122 -10.61 9.71 -1.60
C LEU A 122 -9.58 9.59 -0.47
N ARG A 123 -8.66 8.66 -0.60
CA ARG A 123 -7.58 8.41 0.36
C ARG A 123 -6.22 8.59 -0.29
N THR A 124 -5.27 9.08 0.46
CA THR A 124 -3.88 9.24 0.00
C THR A 124 -2.93 9.33 1.19
N SER A 125 -1.65 9.46 0.92
CA SER A 125 -0.64 9.70 1.94
C SER A 125 0.43 10.66 1.41
N ALA A 126 1.06 11.42 2.30
CA ALA A 126 2.19 12.27 1.97
C ALA A 126 3.21 12.27 3.10
N ALA A 127 4.46 12.60 2.78
CA ALA A 127 5.47 12.85 3.79
C ALA A 127 5.07 14.08 4.64
N TRP A 128 5.27 13.99 5.95
CA TRP A 128 4.88 15.04 6.88
C TRP A 128 5.63 16.36 6.65
N ASN A 129 6.81 16.31 6.01
CA ASN A 129 7.65 17.46 5.70
C ASN A 129 7.42 18.02 4.29
N ASP A 130 6.51 17.47 3.50
CA ASP A 130 6.11 18.04 2.20
C ASP A 130 5.05 19.12 2.41
N HIS A 131 5.49 20.26 2.92
CA HIS A 131 4.59 21.35 3.30
C HIS A 131 3.75 21.89 2.14
N ALA A 132 4.28 21.88 0.91
CA ALA A 132 3.55 22.35 -0.27
C ALA A 132 2.38 21.41 -0.61
N LEU A 133 2.63 20.09 -0.58
CA LEU A 133 1.59 19.09 -0.82
C LEU A 133 0.56 19.07 0.30
N LEU A 134 0.99 19.21 1.57
CA LEU A 134 0.09 19.27 2.72
C LEU A 134 -0.84 20.48 2.64
N ALA A 135 -0.32 21.67 2.31
CA ALA A 135 -1.12 22.89 2.12
C ALA A 135 -2.12 22.72 0.95
N TRP A 136 -1.69 22.03 -0.11
CA TRP A 136 -2.58 21.73 -1.23
C TRP A 136 -3.69 20.74 -0.82
N PHE A 137 -3.38 19.69 -0.04
CA PHE A 137 -4.39 18.77 0.47
C PHE A 137 -5.43 19.48 1.34
N ASP A 138 -5.01 20.36 2.25
CA ASP A 138 -5.91 21.15 3.07
C ASP A 138 -6.83 22.01 2.19
N ALA A 139 -6.28 22.77 1.23
CA ALA A 139 -7.04 23.57 0.28
C ALA A 139 -8.02 22.73 -0.58
N MET A 140 -7.75 21.44 -0.80
CA MET A 140 -8.60 20.50 -1.51
C MET A 140 -9.60 19.78 -0.60
N GLY A 141 -9.63 20.09 0.70
CA GLY A 141 -10.57 19.50 1.66
C GLY A 141 -10.20 18.12 2.18
N PHE A 142 -8.94 17.72 2.05
CA PHE A 142 -8.44 16.52 2.74
C PHE A 142 -8.23 16.81 4.23
N ARG A 143 -8.42 15.78 5.03
CA ARG A 143 -8.15 15.75 6.47
C ARG A 143 -7.28 14.58 6.81
N LEU A 144 -6.61 14.60 7.96
CA LEU A 144 -5.91 13.43 8.48
C LEU A 144 -6.89 12.26 8.61
N ALA A 145 -6.50 11.13 8.06
CA ALA A 145 -7.25 9.88 8.24
C ALA A 145 -6.94 9.28 9.61
N ALA A 146 -7.87 8.49 10.14
CA ALA A 146 -7.67 7.78 11.39
C ALA A 146 -6.61 6.66 11.30
N GLY A 147 -6.19 6.28 10.08
CA GLY A 147 -5.20 5.21 9.87
C GLY A 147 -3.78 5.65 10.25
N LEU A 148 -3.07 4.78 10.95
CA LEU A 148 -1.66 4.93 11.26
C LEU A 148 -0.83 4.23 10.19
N ILE A 149 0.06 4.96 9.52
CA ILE A 149 1.05 4.36 8.62
C ILE A 149 2.22 3.90 9.46
N VAL A 150 2.58 2.64 9.35
CA VAL A 150 3.77 2.06 9.94
C VAL A 150 4.65 1.47 8.85
N ASP A 151 5.95 1.58 9.03
CA ASP A 151 6.92 1.05 8.07
C ASP A 151 8.15 0.46 8.76
N ARG A 152 8.91 -0.37 8.03
CA ARG A 152 10.24 -0.84 8.43
C ARG A 152 11.16 -0.96 7.22
N ALA A 153 12.47 -0.92 7.45
CA ALA A 153 13.47 -1.27 6.45
C ALA A 153 13.52 -2.80 6.22
N VAL A 154 13.82 -3.23 5.00
CA VAL A 154 13.89 -4.66 4.61
C VAL A 154 15.21 -5.31 5.05
N GLY A 155 16.23 -4.53 5.39
CA GLY A 155 17.55 -5.03 5.78
C GLY A 155 17.76 -5.35 7.27
N ASP A 156 16.78 -5.02 8.11
CA ASP A 156 16.92 -5.09 9.58
C ASP A 156 16.64 -6.49 10.17
N ASP A 157 16.61 -7.53 9.35
CA ASP A 157 16.32 -8.90 9.81
C ASP A 157 17.40 -9.48 10.75
N ALA A 158 18.61 -8.89 10.78
CA ALA A 158 19.64 -9.27 11.75
C ALA A 158 19.28 -8.91 13.20
N ASP A 159 18.36 -7.94 13.40
CA ASP A 159 17.81 -7.59 14.71
C ASP A 159 16.54 -8.39 15.07
N ASP A 160 15.88 -9.01 14.10
CA ASP A 160 14.73 -9.90 14.35
C ASP A 160 15.17 -11.20 15.07
N GLU A 161 16.41 -11.60 14.89
CA GLU A 161 17.01 -12.74 15.63
C GLU A 161 17.34 -12.40 17.08
N ARG A 162 17.42 -11.11 17.45
CA ARG A 162 17.78 -10.65 18.81
C ARG A 162 16.59 -10.16 19.65
N ARG A 163 15.40 -9.99 19.05
CA ARG A 163 14.20 -9.58 19.79
C ARG A 163 13.36 -10.80 20.13
N GLU A 164 13.97 -11.73 20.87
CA GLU A 164 13.23 -12.79 21.55
C GLU A 164 12.65 -12.25 22.85
N ASP A 165 11.36 -12.50 22.98
CA ASP A 165 10.46 -12.43 24.14
C ASP A 165 10.80 -11.50 25.32
N PRO A 166 9.94 -10.53 25.65
CA PRO A 166 10.08 -9.70 26.86
C PRO A 166 9.83 -10.46 28.17
N GLN A 167 9.65 -11.78 28.15
CA GLN A 167 9.35 -12.57 29.34
C GLN A 167 10.57 -13.15 30.06
N ASP A 168 11.77 -13.05 29.50
CA ASP A 168 13.00 -13.41 30.23
C ASP A 168 13.68 -12.15 30.80
N ALA A 169 13.07 -11.56 31.84
CA ALA A 169 13.82 -10.74 32.75
C ALA A 169 14.80 -11.67 33.54
N PRO A 170 16.10 -11.31 33.64
CA PRO A 170 17.07 -12.15 34.32
C PRO A 170 16.72 -12.24 35.80
N GLY A 171 16.20 -13.37 36.21
CA GLY A 171 16.22 -13.79 37.59
C GLY A 171 17.66 -14.12 37.95
N ASP A 172 18.16 -13.44 38.99
CA ASP A 172 19.44 -13.64 39.64
C ASP A 172 19.68 -15.13 39.94
N THR A 173 20.53 -15.80 39.15
CA THR A 173 21.21 -17.02 39.58
C THR A 173 22.56 -17.10 38.91
N HIS A 174 23.61 -17.05 39.72
CA HIS A 174 24.96 -17.43 39.36
C HIS A 174 24.96 -18.89 38.85
N GLY A 175 25.01 -19.07 37.53
CA GLY A 175 25.20 -20.36 36.88
C GLY A 175 26.29 -20.21 35.83
N GLU A 176 27.21 -21.16 35.82
CA GLU A 176 28.31 -21.28 34.88
C GLU A 176 27.82 -21.12 33.42
N VAL A 177 28.42 -20.19 32.70
CA VAL A 177 28.16 -19.96 31.28
C VAL A 177 28.88 -21.03 30.49
N ASP A 178 28.18 -22.03 30.00
CA ASP A 178 28.69 -23.02 29.05
C ASP A 178 28.77 -22.39 27.66
N TYR A 179 29.97 -22.04 27.23
CA TYR A 179 30.26 -21.48 25.90
C TYR A 179 30.17 -22.51 24.75
N GLY A 180 29.69 -23.72 24.99
CA GLY A 180 29.60 -24.80 24.01
C GLY A 180 28.24 -24.98 23.34
N LEU A 181 27.19 -24.33 23.82
CA LEU A 181 25.86 -24.43 23.26
C LEU A 181 25.55 -23.13 22.47
N GLN A 182 25.63 -23.23 21.15
CA GLN A 182 24.88 -22.36 20.27
C GLN A 182 23.38 -22.62 20.49
N ALA A 183 22.87 -22.28 21.68
CA ALA A 183 21.46 -22.10 21.84
C ALA A 183 21.12 -20.85 21.06
N ASP A 184 20.19 -20.95 20.15
CA ASP A 184 19.18 -19.92 19.97
C ASP A 184 18.83 -19.48 18.57
N ASN A 185 19.44 -20.07 17.57
CA ASN A 185 18.84 -20.04 16.24
C ASN A 185 17.84 -21.20 16.03
N THR A 186 17.71 -22.07 17.00
CA THR A 186 16.97 -23.33 16.86
C THR A 186 15.47 -23.12 16.88
N ALA A 187 14.93 -22.19 17.68
CA ALA A 187 13.47 -21.96 17.73
C ALA A 187 12.97 -21.22 16.50
N ALA A 188 13.70 -20.21 16.02
CA ALA A 188 13.38 -19.51 14.77
C ALA A 188 13.65 -20.40 13.54
N LEU A 189 14.72 -21.20 13.55
CA LEU A 189 15.00 -22.20 12.52
C LEU A 189 13.98 -23.35 12.57
N LEU A 190 13.60 -23.85 13.74
CA LEU A 190 12.56 -24.86 13.91
C LEU A 190 11.16 -24.32 13.57
N ALA A 191 10.89 -23.03 13.74
CA ALA A 191 9.66 -22.43 13.27
C ALA A 191 9.65 -22.26 11.75
N ARG A 192 10.81 -21.98 11.13
CA ARG A 192 10.99 -22.02 9.67
C ARG A 192 10.79 -23.43 9.12
N ASP A 193 11.34 -24.44 9.80
CA ASP A 193 11.23 -25.83 9.39
C ASP A 193 9.82 -26.42 9.57
N ARG A 194 8.97 -25.78 10.39
CA ARG A 194 7.59 -26.22 10.62
C ARG A 194 6.56 -25.61 9.68
N ALA A 195 6.77 -24.39 9.22
CA ALA A 195 5.86 -23.72 8.29
C ALA A 195 6.48 -23.69 6.90
N ASP A 196 5.93 -24.48 5.98
CA ASP A 196 6.28 -24.42 4.56
C ASP A 196 5.69 -23.15 3.95
N VAL A 197 6.52 -22.11 3.76
CA VAL A 197 6.13 -20.83 3.19
C VAL A 197 6.44 -20.81 1.70
N ARG A 198 5.40 -20.59 0.90
CA ARG A 198 5.47 -20.60 -0.56
C ARG A 198 4.83 -19.38 -1.17
N THR A 199 5.21 -19.05 -2.39
CA THR A 199 4.50 -18.09 -3.22
C THR A 199 3.05 -18.53 -3.38
N MET A 200 2.12 -17.60 -3.18
CA MET A 200 0.68 -17.80 -3.32
C MET A 200 0.31 -18.21 -4.73
N SER A 201 -0.64 -19.12 -4.86
CA SER A 201 -1.12 -19.63 -6.14
C SER A 201 -2.66 -19.62 -6.20
N ARG A 202 -3.21 -19.74 -7.42
CA ARG A 202 -4.67 -19.82 -7.62
C ARG A 202 -5.31 -21.00 -6.88
N ALA A 203 -4.57 -22.09 -6.70
CA ALA A 203 -5.04 -23.26 -5.96
C ALA A 203 -5.27 -22.99 -4.46
N ASP A 204 -4.65 -21.93 -3.93
CA ASP A 204 -4.76 -21.58 -2.51
C ASP A 204 -6.01 -20.76 -2.18
N LEU A 205 -6.77 -20.29 -3.19
CA LEU A 205 -7.89 -19.34 -3.00
C LEU A 205 -8.89 -19.79 -1.93
N ALA A 206 -9.36 -21.03 -2.00
CA ALA A 206 -10.38 -21.54 -1.08
C ALA A 206 -9.88 -21.56 0.38
N ASP A 207 -8.63 -21.95 0.57
CA ASP A 207 -7.99 -21.98 1.88
C ASP A 207 -7.74 -20.58 2.44
N ILE A 208 -7.27 -19.66 1.60
CA ILE A 208 -7.05 -18.25 1.98
C ILE A 208 -8.38 -17.61 2.42
N VAL A 209 -9.46 -17.78 1.65
CA VAL A 209 -10.80 -17.29 2.01
C VAL A 209 -11.27 -17.91 3.34
N ARG A 210 -11.00 -19.18 3.58
CA ARG A 210 -11.34 -19.87 4.84
C ARG A 210 -10.57 -19.24 6.02
N VAL A 211 -9.27 -19.04 5.90
CA VAL A 211 -8.43 -18.42 6.94
C VAL A 211 -8.87 -16.97 7.17
N ASP A 212 -9.04 -16.19 6.11
CA ASP A 212 -9.48 -14.80 6.19
C ASP A 212 -10.82 -14.65 6.92
N ARG A 213 -11.81 -15.50 6.58
CA ARG A 213 -13.12 -15.49 7.24
C ARG A 213 -13.03 -15.82 8.72
N ARG A 214 -12.15 -16.75 9.12
CA ARG A 214 -11.92 -17.09 10.54
C ARG A 214 -11.33 -15.93 11.33
N VAL A 215 -10.44 -15.14 10.72
CA VAL A 215 -9.78 -14.01 11.36
C VAL A 215 -10.68 -12.78 11.38
N THR A 216 -11.33 -12.46 10.25
CA THR A 216 -12.09 -11.21 10.09
C THR A 216 -13.56 -11.33 10.48
N GLY A 217 -14.10 -12.54 10.54
CA GLY A 217 -15.53 -12.81 10.71
C GLY A 217 -16.40 -12.39 9.50
N ARG A 218 -15.79 -12.07 8.36
CA ARG A 218 -16.46 -11.50 7.17
C ARG A 218 -16.21 -12.36 5.93
N ASP A 219 -17.10 -12.25 4.96
CA ASP A 219 -16.86 -12.77 3.63
C ASP A 219 -16.19 -11.71 2.77
N ARG A 220 -14.91 -11.93 2.48
CA ARG A 220 -14.09 -11.08 1.59
C ARG A 220 -13.60 -11.88 0.39
N SER A 221 -14.33 -12.91 -0.01
CA SER A 221 -13.94 -13.81 -1.10
C SER A 221 -13.66 -13.06 -2.41
N ALA A 222 -14.50 -12.09 -2.77
CA ALA A 222 -14.31 -11.27 -3.96
C ALA A 222 -13.01 -10.43 -3.89
N TYR A 223 -12.73 -9.82 -2.74
CA TYR A 223 -11.48 -9.09 -2.50
C TYR A 223 -10.25 -10.00 -2.62
N ILE A 224 -10.30 -11.17 -1.97
CA ILE A 224 -9.19 -12.13 -1.99
C ILE A 224 -8.96 -12.67 -3.41
N ASP A 225 -10.02 -13.01 -4.14
CA ASP A 225 -9.94 -13.49 -5.51
C ASP A 225 -9.31 -12.43 -6.44
N HIS A 226 -9.75 -11.19 -6.29
CA HIS A 226 -9.21 -10.06 -7.05
C HIS A 226 -7.73 -9.80 -6.75
N LYS A 227 -7.35 -9.73 -5.46
CA LYS A 227 -5.96 -9.55 -5.04
C LYS A 227 -5.06 -10.68 -5.49
N LEU A 228 -5.55 -11.90 -5.48
CA LEU A 228 -4.82 -13.05 -5.99
C LEU A 228 -4.62 -12.96 -7.52
N ALA A 229 -5.64 -12.54 -8.27
CA ALA A 229 -5.52 -12.29 -9.70
C ALA A 229 -4.49 -11.19 -10.00
N GLU A 230 -4.57 -10.05 -9.31
CA GLU A 230 -3.60 -8.95 -9.41
C GLU A 230 -2.17 -9.44 -9.14
N ALA A 231 -1.97 -10.24 -8.08
CA ALA A 231 -0.66 -10.80 -7.75
C ALA A 231 -0.13 -11.78 -8.78
N MET A 232 -0.99 -12.42 -9.58
CA MET A 232 -0.60 -13.38 -10.61
C MET A 232 -0.32 -12.73 -11.97
N ASP A 233 -1.01 -11.63 -12.29
CA ASP A 233 -0.85 -10.94 -13.56
C ASP A 233 0.46 -10.15 -13.65
N ASP A 234 0.95 -9.62 -12.52
CA ASP A 234 2.25 -8.93 -12.45
C ASP A 234 3.35 -9.91 -11.96
N ALA A 235 3.75 -10.81 -12.85
CA ALA A 235 4.71 -11.88 -12.57
C ALA A 235 6.09 -11.36 -12.07
N ALA A 236 6.40 -10.08 -12.29
CA ALA A 236 7.67 -9.48 -11.86
C ALA A 236 7.72 -9.19 -10.36
N ILE A 237 6.58 -9.18 -9.65
CA ILE A 237 6.51 -8.70 -8.26
C ILE A 237 5.63 -9.63 -7.40
N ARG A 238 5.86 -10.93 -7.50
CA ARG A 238 5.16 -11.93 -6.66
C ARG A 238 5.75 -11.96 -5.27
N VAL A 239 5.18 -11.17 -4.38
CA VAL A 239 5.59 -11.14 -2.96
C VAL A 239 4.51 -11.64 -2.01
N SER A 240 3.34 -12.05 -2.53
CA SER A 240 2.27 -12.65 -1.74
C SER A 240 2.57 -14.12 -1.45
N LEU A 241 2.32 -14.56 -0.21
CA LEU A 241 2.79 -15.81 0.36
C LEU A 241 1.66 -16.56 1.08
N THR A 242 1.75 -17.90 1.07
CA THR A 242 0.99 -18.78 1.95
C THR A 242 1.93 -19.58 2.85
N ALA A 243 1.51 -19.82 4.10
CA ALA A 243 2.17 -20.70 5.03
C ALA A 243 1.35 -21.97 5.22
N ARG A 244 2.00 -23.13 5.12
CA ARG A 244 1.37 -24.44 5.26
C ARG A 244 1.98 -25.21 6.43
N LEU A 245 1.11 -25.90 7.16
CA LEU A 245 1.46 -26.89 8.16
C LEU A 245 0.67 -28.16 7.86
N ASP A 246 1.31 -29.31 7.86
CA ASP A 246 0.69 -30.60 7.53
C ASP A 246 -0.12 -30.56 6.21
N GLY A 247 0.40 -29.83 5.21
CA GLY A 247 -0.21 -29.68 3.90
C GLY A 247 -1.39 -28.68 3.83
N GLN A 248 -1.87 -28.15 4.95
CA GLN A 248 -2.97 -27.18 5.01
C GLN A 248 -2.43 -25.75 5.04
N VAL A 249 -3.08 -24.83 4.33
CA VAL A 249 -2.80 -23.40 4.46
C VAL A 249 -3.33 -22.93 5.82
N VAL A 250 -2.42 -22.47 6.66
CA VAL A 250 -2.72 -21.98 8.03
C VAL A 250 -2.49 -20.48 8.18
N GLY A 251 -1.88 -19.84 7.19
CA GLY A 251 -1.69 -18.41 7.17
C GLY A 251 -1.36 -17.91 5.77
N PHE A 252 -1.54 -16.63 5.56
CA PHE A 252 -1.18 -15.97 4.29
C PHE A 252 -0.80 -14.51 4.53
N LEU A 253 -0.07 -13.96 3.57
CA LEU A 253 0.33 -12.57 3.52
C LEU A 253 0.18 -12.08 2.07
N MET A 254 -0.51 -10.97 1.88
CA MET A 254 -0.62 -10.31 0.58
C MET A 254 0.09 -8.96 0.62
N ALA A 255 1.03 -8.80 -0.28
CA ALA A 255 1.76 -7.56 -0.45
C ALA A 255 1.97 -7.28 -1.94
N ARG A 256 2.20 -6.03 -2.26
CA ARG A 256 2.56 -5.59 -3.61
C ARG A 256 3.75 -4.65 -3.55
N ALA A 257 4.59 -4.66 -4.56
CA ALA A 257 5.58 -3.62 -4.74
C ALA A 257 4.94 -2.41 -5.39
N ASP A 258 5.06 -1.26 -4.74
CA ASP A 258 4.52 0.01 -5.22
C ASP A 258 5.69 0.96 -5.56
N LEU A 259 5.63 1.56 -6.74
CA LEU A 259 6.68 2.41 -7.26
C LEU A 259 6.08 3.79 -7.52
N GLY A 260 6.54 4.80 -6.79
CA GLY A 260 6.34 6.17 -7.22
C GLY A 260 5.08 6.88 -6.77
N ASP A 261 4.41 6.40 -5.72
CA ASP A 261 3.28 7.09 -5.10
C ASP A 261 3.73 8.40 -4.45
N TYR A 262 3.11 9.53 -4.80
CA TYR A 262 3.34 10.86 -4.21
C TYR A 262 4.78 11.14 -3.75
N GLY A 263 5.64 11.50 -4.69
CA GLY A 263 7.02 11.86 -4.40
C GLY A 263 7.91 10.71 -3.93
N ARG A 264 7.40 9.49 -3.90
CA ARG A 264 8.23 8.30 -3.73
C ARG A 264 8.94 7.98 -5.04
N ILE A 265 10.22 7.79 -4.91
CA ILE A 265 11.11 7.45 -6.00
C ILE A 265 11.59 6.01 -5.82
N ASP A 266 11.63 5.57 -4.58
CA ASP A 266 12.14 4.26 -4.19
C ASP A 266 10.99 3.24 -4.11
N PRO A 267 11.22 2.00 -4.57
CA PRO A 267 10.23 0.95 -4.49
C PRO A 267 9.93 0.60 -3.03
N VAL A 268 8.65 0.47 -2.73
CA VAL A 268 8.14 0.10 -1.40
C VAL A 268 7.21 -1.09 -1.54
N ALA A 269 7.32 -2.05 -0.65
CA ALA A 269 6.31 -3.09 -0.51
C ALA A 269 5.17 -2.55 0.37
N VAL A 270 3.95 -2.59 -0.15
CA VAL A 270 2.76 -2.28 0.62
C VAL A 270 2.11 -3.59 1.05
N LEU A 271 2.04 -3.82 2.35
CA LEU A 271 1.35 -4.95 2.92
C LEU A 271 -0.16 -4.64 2.94
N ASP A 272 -0.92 -5.41 2.16
CA ASP A 272 -2.37 -5.22 2.02
C ASP A 272 -3.16 -6.02 3.05
N THR A 273 -2.69 -7.23 3.41
CA THR A 273 -3.31 -8.07 4.44
C THR A 273 -2.35 -9.16 4.92
N ILE A 274 -2.49 -9.56 6.17
CA ILE A 274 -1.86 -10.76 6.75
C ILE A 274 -2.88 -11.41 7.68
N ALA A 275 -2.94 -12.73 7.62
CA ALA A 275 -3.79 -13.50 8.53
C ALA A 275 -3.14 -14.86 8.84
N VAL A 276 -3.30 -15.29 10.09
CA VAL A 276 -2.97 -16.63 10.57
C VAL A 276 -4.22 -17.21 11.19
N ASP A 277 -4.57 -18.45 10.84
CA ASP A 277 -5.70 -19.15 11.43
C ASP A 277 -5.55 -19.18 12.97
N PRO A 278 -6.54 -18.72 13.74
CA PRO A 278 -6.44 -18.64 15.20
C PRO A 278 -6.06 -19.95 15.87
N ALA A 279 -6.43 -21.11 15.28
CA ALA A 279 -6.04 -22.43 15.78
C ALA A 279 -4.52 -22.68 15.69
N TRP A 280 -3.80 -21.90 14.90
CA TRP A 280 -2.37 -21.98 14.65
C TRP A 280 -1.62 -20.70 15.11
N GLY A 281 -2.29 -19.85 15.88
CA GLY A 281 -1.67 -18.67 16.48
C GLY A 281 -0.51 -19.03 17.41
N HIS A 282 0.39 -18.08 17.64
CA HIS A 282 1.56 -18.22 18.54
C HIS A 282 2.51 -19.39 18.20
N ARG A 283 2.50 -19.88 16.97
CA ARG A 283 3.39 -20.96 16.47
C ARG A 283 4.43 -20.47 15.45
N GLY A 284 4.74 -19.19 15.45
CA GLY A 284 5.73 -18.59 14.56
C GLY A 284 5.30 -18.45 13.09
N VAL A 285 4.06 -18.80 12.71
CA VAL A 285 3.58 -18.75 11.30
C VAL A 285 3.68 -17.34 10.72
N GLY A 286 3.26 -16.32 11.47
CA GLY A 286 3.36 -14.92 11.03
C GLY A 286 4.81 -14.46 10.87
N ALA A 287 5.71 -14.90 11.75
CA ALA A 287 7.14 -14.63 11.66
C ALA A 287 7.77 -15.26 10.41
N ALA A 288 7.42 -16.52 10.12
CA ALA A 288 7.90 -17.23 8.93
C ALA A 288 7.44 -16.52 7.63
N LEU A 289 6.18 -16.05 7.56
CA LEU A 289 5.67 -15.27 6.44
C LEU A 289 6.47 -13.97 6.24
N PHE A 290 6.75 -13.22 7.31
CA PHE A 290 7.54 -11.99 7.22
C PHE A 290 9.00 -12.24 6.86
N SER A 291 9.62 -13.28 7.41
CA SER A 291 10.99 -13.65 7.06
C SER A 291 11.13 -13.98 5.56
N GLN A 292 10.20 -14.77 5.02
CA GLN A 292 10.21 -15.09 3.59
C GLN A 292 9.90 -13.85 2.73
N LEU A 293 8.98 -12.98 3.18
CA LEU A 293 8.73 -11.71 2.50
C LEU A 293 10.01 -10.87 2.43
N GLY A 294 10.75 -10.73 3.53
CA GLY A 294 12.01 -10.00 3.57
C GLY A 294 13.05 -10.54 2.58
N ILE A 295 13.18 -11.87 2.47
CA ILE A 295 14.06 -12.53 1.49
C ILE A 295 13.65 -12.14 0.06
N ASN A 296 12.36 -12.23 -0.26
CA ASN A 296 11.84 -11.93 -1.59
C ASN A 296 12.04 -10.45 -1.95
N LEU A 297 11.80 -9.54 -0.99
CA LEU A 297 11.95 -8.11 -1.20
C LEU A 297 13.41 -7.69 -1.39
N ARG A 298 14.35 -8.30 -0.66
CA ARG A 298 15.79 -8.07 -0.89
C ARG A 298 16.20 -8.47 -2.30
N ALA A 299 15.73 -9.62 -2.79
CA ALA A 299 15.98 -10.07 -4.17
C ALA A 299 15.43 -9.08 -5.21
N LEU A 300 14.35 -8.41 -4.90
CA LEU A 300 13.72 -7.38 -5.75
C LEU A 300 14.30 -5.97 -5.54
N ARG A 301 15.29 -5.81 -4.65
CA ARG A 301 15.87 -4.51 -4.25
C ARG A 301 14.83 -3.53 -3.72
N ILE A 302 13.86 -4.04 -2.99
CA ILE A 302 12.87 -3.23 -2.29
C ILE A 302 13.38 -3.04 -0.86
N GLU A 303 13.58 -1.78 -0.47
CA GLU A 303 14.27 -1.44 0.77
C GLU A 303 13.32 -1.19 1.95
N ARG A 304 12.00 -1.10 1.70
CA ARG A 304 11.02 -0.74 2.74
C ARG A 304 9.71 -1.49 2.58
N ILE A 305 9.12 -1.85 3.71
CA ILE A 305 7.75 -2.37 3.81
C ILE A 305 6.93 -1.34 4.57
N GLU A 306 5.72 -1.04 4.09
CA GLU A 306 4.77 -0.21 4.82
C GLU A 306 3.36 -0.78 4.81
N THR A 307 2.55 -0.32 5.76
CA THR A 307 1.12 -0.60 5.80
C THR A 307 0.35 0.49 6.55
N ILE A 308 -0.97 0.50 6.39
CA ILE A 308 -1.87 1.41 7.13
C ILE A 308 -2.74 0.57 8.04
N VAL A 309 -2.68 0.80 9.34
CA VAL A 309 -3.41 0.06 10.36
C VAL A 309 -4.38 0.99 11.08
N ALA A 310 -5.55 0.47 11.45
CA ALA A 310 -6.46 1.21 12.32
C ALA A 310 -5.85 1.33 13.73
N PRO A 311 -5.84 2.53 14.35
CA PRO A 311 -5.15 2.75 15.63
C PRO A 311 -5.76 1.95 16.80
N GLN A 312 -6.98 1.45 16.67
CA GLN A 312 -7.64 0.56 17.63
C GLN A 312 -7.32 -0.92 17.42
N ASP A 313 -6.63 -1.30 16.35
CA ASP A 313 -6.20 -2.69 16.12
C ASP A 313 -4.87 -2.96 16.85
N PHE A 314 -4.96 -3.05 18.18
CA PHE A 314 -3.80 -3.25 19.04
C PHE A 314 -3.10 -4.58 18.79
N GLY A 315 -3.85 -5.62 18.41
CA GLY A 315 -3.27 -6.94 18.11
C GLY A 315 -2.34 -6.89 16.91
N LEU A 316 -2.82 -6.30 15.81
CA LEU A 316 -2.02 -6.13 14.59
C LEU A 316 -0.86 -5.15 14.81
N LEU A 317 -1.10 -4.03 15.50
CA LEU A 317 -0.04 -3.07 15.83
C LEU A 317 1.06 -3.70 16.67
N GLY A 318 0.71 -4.41 17.74
CA GLY A 318 1.67 -5.10 18.61
C GLY A 318 2.49 -6.14 17.82
N PHE A 319 1.83 -6.92 16.96
CA PHE A 319 2.52 -7.86 16.07
C PHE A 319 3.49 -7.17 15.12
N LEU A 320 3.09 -6.06 14.47
CA LEU A 320 3.94 -5.32 13.55
C LEU A 320 5.13 -4.67 14.27
N TYR A 321 4.91 -4.09 15.46
CA TYR A 321 6.00 -3.51 16.25
C TYR A 321 7.00 -4.57 16.71
N ALA A 322 6.52 -5.76 17.10
CA ALA A 322 7.38 -6.90 17.39
C ALA A 322 8.18 -7.38 16.16
N ARG A 323 7.77 -7.01 14.94
CA ARG A 323 8.49 -7.27 13.69
C ARG A 323 9.31 -6.06 13.21
N GLY A 324 9.61 -5.10 14.05
CA GLY A 324 10.47 -3.96 13.75
C GLY A 324 9.80 -2.81 12.99
N PHE A 325 8.48 -2.84 12.82
CA PHE A 325 7.77 -1.69 12.28
C PHE A 325 7.79 -0.53 13.29
N ALA A 326 7.79 0.68 12.77
CA ALA A 326 7.69 1.92 13.54
C ALA A 326 6.71 2.88 12.86
N PRO A 327 6.21 3.90 13.56
CA PRO A 327 5.41 4.95 12.95
C PRO A 327 6.16 5.58 11.78
N SER A 328 5.51 5.66 10.63
CA SER A 328 6.09 6.21 9.41
C SER A 328 6.26 7.73 9.47
N GLN A 329 7.19 8.25 8.66
CA GLN A 329 7.30 9.67 8.36
C GLN A 329 6.23 10.15 7.36
N ARG A 330 5.19 9.36 7.13
CA ARG A 330 4.08 9.70 6.24
C ARG A 330 2.77 9.78 7.02
N LEU A 331 1.93 10.69 6.58
CA LEU A 331 0.60 10.92 7.11
C LEU A 331 -0.44 10.39 6.13
N ALA A 332 -1.46 9.75 6.65
CA ALA A 332 -2.62 9.31 5.88
C ALA A 332 -3.67 10.42 5.82
N PHE A 333 -4.27 10.61 4.65
CA PHE A 333 -5.29 11.63 4.40
C PHE A 333 -6.55 11.02 3.82
N VAL A 334 -7.68 11.65 4.13
CA VAL A 334 -9.00 11.31 3.59
C VAL A 334 -9.76 12.57 3.23
N ARG A 335 -10.46 12.53 2.09
CA ARG A 335 -11.47 13.51 1.67
C ARG A 335 -12.78 12.75 1.45
N GLY A 336 -13.87 13.21 2.09
CA GLY A 336 -15.20 12.73 1.77
C GLY A 336 -15.59 13.12 0.35
N GLY A 337 -16.33 12.27 -0.34
CA GLY A 337 -16.88 12.54 -1.67
C GLY A 337 -18.14 13.39 -1.61
#